data_f5df5cedec3863011ae2f29c8a04f5d4
#
_entry.id   f5df5cedec3863011ae2f29c8a04f5d4
#
_cell.length_a   1.000
_cell.length_b   1.000
_cell.length_c   1.000
_cell.angle_alpha   90.00
_cell.angle_beta   90.00
_cell.angle_gamma   90.00
#
_symmetry.space_group_name_H-M   'P 1'
#
loop_
_entity.id
_entity.type
_entity.pdbx_description
1 polymer ?
#
loop_
_entity_poly.entity_id
_entity_poly.type
_entity_poly.pdbx_seq_one_letter_code
_entity_poly.pdbx_strand_id
1 'polypeptide(L)'
;MVLFHLIKKESLQIFRNRTALLMMVIFPILMIVILSFAFKSSFNTATTVPKLTIRYQLEGEKTDYQKNFLAFLKVLNQKLHLEAKPSNSLEKDRQRVSEGALTAVLEVKKNQTIKVITNNINQQNADLINMLVKNYVDNAKTYDSIAALYPQQLNHIRKRSVDYVKVSSIQTSKGMTSADYYAISMFTMITFYSMMSAMNLVLSDRQQRITNRIRLTGVSPSLLVFGKLIGAMLATTVQLSLLYIFTRFVLRVNWGTNEWMLIGITASLVYLSVAIGIGLGISIKNEAFLTVASNTIIPIFAFLGGSYVPLTTLHSSIINQLSNISPIKWVNDSLFYLIFGGQYNPIPVTLIV
;
A
#
# COMPACT_ATOMS: atom_id res chain seq x y z
N MET A 1 37.75 15.52 -16.88
CA MET A 1 38.54 14.55 -16.13
C MET A 1 38.33 14.62 -14.61
N VAL A 2 38.42 15.79 -13.98
CA VAL A 2 38.31 15.95 -12.52
C VAL A 2 37.00 15.39 -11.96
N LEU A 3 35.84 15.73 -12.55
CA LEU A 3 34.53 15.22 -12.09
C LEU A 3 34.45 13.69 -12.10
N PHE A 4 34.97 13.06 -13.13
CA PHE A 4 34.99 11.58 -13.22
C PHE A 4 35.81 10.94 -12.07
N HIS A 5 36.97 11.52 -11.73
CA HIS A 5 37.78 11.03 -10.61
C HIS A 5 37.07 11.26 -9.26
N LEU A 6 36.36 12.37 -9.11
CA LEU A 6 35.55 12.62 -7.91
C LEU A 6 34.42 11.61 -7.78
N ILE A 7 33.64 11.37 -8.84
CA ILE A 7 32.57 10.38 -8.84
C ILE A 7 33.12 8.99 -8.49
N LYS A 8 34.23 8.58 -9.14
CA LYS A 8 34.88 7.30 -8.88
C LYS A 8 35.33 7.19 -7.42
N LYS A 9 35.95 8.24 -6.87
CA LYS A 9 36.36 8.31 -5.47
C LYS A 9 35.18 8.13 -4.53
N GLU A 10 34.10 8.88 -4.72
CA GLU A 10 32.94 8.86 -3.84
C GLU A 10 32.21 7.48 -3.90
N SER A 11 32.02 6.92 -5.11
CA SER A 11 31.46 5.59 -5.28
C SER A 11 32.31 4.52 -4.62
N LEU A 12 33.62 4.54 -4.83
CA LEU A 12 34.54 3.57 -4.21
C LEU A 12 34.58 3.69 -2.70
N GLN A 13 34.40 4.89 -2.14
CA GLN A 13 34.37 5.10 -0.68
C GLN A 13 33.19 4.36 -0.05
N ILE A 14 32.01 4.36 -0.70
CA ILE A 14 30.86 3.58 -0.26
C ILE A 14 31.13 2.08 -0.42
N PHE A 15 31.63 1.64 -1.59
CA PHE A 15 31.86 0.23 -1.86
C PHE A 15 32.99 -0.40 -1.02
N ARG A 16 33.94 0.38 -0.54
CA ARG A 16 35.02 -0.11 0.35
C ARG A 16 34.54 -0.40 1.77
N ASN A 17 33.43 0.18 2.20
CA ASN A 17 32.84 -0.14 3.49
C ASN A 17 32.00 -1.43 3.38
N ARG A 18 32.69 -2.58 3.31
CA ARG A 18 32.06 -3.89 3.08
C ARG A 18 31.01 -4.25 4.13
N THR A 19 31.29 -3.92 5.39
CA THR A 19 30.35 -4.19 6.48
C THR A 19 29.06 -3.40 6.33
N ALA A 20 29.15 -2.11 6.00
CA ALA A 20 27.97 -1.29 5.75
C ALA A 20 27.19 -1.79 4.54
N LEU A 21 27.84 -2.13 3.43
CA LEU A 21 27.19 -2.66 2.25
C LEU A 21 26.48 -4.00 2.51
N LEU A 22 27.15 -4.92 3.19
CA LEU A 22 26.55 -6.21 3.55
C LEU A 22 25.32 -5.99 4.42
N MET A 23 25.40 -5.14 5.43
CA MET A 23 24.26 -4.83 6.28
C MET A 23 23.13 -4.14 5.50
N MET A 24 23.48 -3.24 4.59
CA MET A 24 22.49 -2.53 3.76
C MET A 24 21.77 -3.44 2.74
N VAL A 25 22.31 -4.59 2.38
CA VAL A 25 21.69 -5.57 1.48
C VAL A 25 21.08 -6.73 2.26
N ILE A 26 21.80 -7.31 3.20
CA ILE A 26 21.36 -8.50 3.94
C ILE A 26 20.21 -8.17 4.88
N PHE A 27 20.28 -7.05 5.61
CA PHE A 27 19.24 -6.67 6.56
C PHE A 27 17.85 -6.54 5.89
N PRO A 28 17.69 -5.82 4.77
CA PRO A 28 16.40 -5.75 4.09
C PRO A 28 15.90 -7.09 3.55
N ILE A 29 16.79 -7.89 3.00
CA ILE A 29 16.44 -9.25 2.53
C ILE A 29 15.89 -10.07 3.69
N LEU A 30 16.55 -10.04 4.83
CA LEU A 30 16.12 -10.71 6.05
C LEU A 30 14.74 -10.20 6.51
N MET A 31 14.56 -8.87 6.54
CA MET A 31 13.28 -8.25 6.90
C MET A 31 12.17 -8.61 5.92
N ILE A 32 12.43 -8.62 4.61
CA ILE A 32 11.45 -9.05 3.61
C ILE A 32 11.01 -10.49 3.90
N VAL A 33 11.95 -11.42 4.12
CA VAL A 33 11.64 -12.82 4.38
C VAL A 33 10.84 -12.97 5.69
N ILE A 34 11.31 -12.37 6.78
CA ILE A 34 10.66 -12.47 8.11
C ILE A 34 9.25 -11.88 8.05
N LEU A 35 9.10 -10.64 7.55
CA LEU A 35 7.81 -9.97 7.51
C LEU A 35 6.85 -10.64 6.50
N SER A 36 7.35 -11.11 5.37
CA SER A 36 6.55 -11.87 4.41
C SER A 36 5.98 -13.14 5.00
N PHE A 37 6.75 -13.82 5.83
CA PHE A 37 6.29 -15.03 6.52
C PHE A 37 5.35 -14.69 7.67
N ALA A 38 5.69 -13.72 8.51
CA ALA A 38 4.91 -13.31 9.69
C ALA A 38 3.50 -12.80 9.30
N PHE A 39 3.40 -12.05 8.20
CA PHE A 39 2.13 -11.46 7.75
C PHE A 39 1.48 -12.20 6.58
N LYS A 40 1.93 -13.42 6.27
CA LYS A 40 1.38 -14.22 5.17
C LYS A 40 -0.14 -14.41 5.27
N SER A 41 -0.66 -14.63 6.46
CA SER A 41 -2.09 -14.80 6.70
C SER A 41 -2.90 -13.54 6.42
N SER A 42 -2.34 -12.35 6.69
CA SER A 42 -3.00 -11.06 6.47
C SER A 42 -3.18 -10.72 4.99
N PHE A 43 -2.34 -11.29 4.12
CA PHE A 43 -2.42 -11.10 2.66
C PHE A 43 -3.12 -12.25 1.94
N ASN A 44 -3.25 -13.42 2.56
CA ASN A 44 -3.92 -14.59 1.94
C ASN A 44 -5.46 -14.50 1.95
N THR A 45 -6.03 -13.43 2.48
CA THR A 45 -7.49 -13.23 2.50
C THR A 45 -8.11 -12.99 1.12
N ALA A 46 -7.30 -12.90 0.05
CA ALA A 46 -7.77 -12.58 -1.30
C ALA A 46 -8.25 -13.78 -2.15
N THR A 47 -8.15 -15.02 -1.69
CA THR A 47 -8.55 -16.20 -2.49
C THR A 47 -9.64 -17.07 -1.88
N THR A 48 -9.98 -16.90 -0.64
CA THR A 48 -11.21 -17.45 -0.08
C THR A 48 -12.19 -16.31 0.12
N VAL A 49 -13.25 -16.27 -0.68
CA VAL A 49 -14.42 -15.45 -0.35
C VAL A 49 -14.72 -15.77 1.12
N PRO A 50 -14.56 -14.80 2.05
CA PRO A 50 -14.77 -15.08 3.45
C PRO A 50 -16.18 -15.64 3.61
N LYS A 51 -16.35 -16.68 4.38
CA LYS A 51 -17.68 -17.24 4.65
C LYS A 51 -18.48 -16.16 5.37
N LEU A 52 -19.26 -15.40 4.59
CA LEU A 52 -20.07 -14.32 5.12
C LEU A 52 -21.28 -14.92 5.81
N THR A 53 -21.31 -14.83 7.13
CA THR A 53 -22.45 -15.30 7.93
C THR A 53 -23.32 -14.12 8.30
N ILE A 54 -24.55 -14.10 7.79
CA ILE A 54 -25.51 -13.05 8.09
C ILE A 54 -26.79 -13.63 8.72
N ARG A 55 -27.41 -12.83 9.56
CA ARG A 55 -28.76 -13.08 10.06
C ARG A 55 -29.69 -11.99 9.53
N TYR A 56 -30.92 -12.35 9.18
CA TYR A 56 -31.91 -11.38 8.72
C TYR A 56 -33.21 -11.50 9.49
N GLN A 57 -33.86 -10.39 9.73
CA GLN A 57 -35.18 -10.31 10.30
C GLN A 57 -36.09 -9.51 9.38
N LEU A 58 -37.27 -10.04 9.11
CA LEU A 58 -38.31 -9.39 8.32
C LEU A 58 -39.37 -8.79 9.26
N GLU A 59 -39.72 -7.54 9.03
CA GLU A 59 -40.77 -6.87 9.81
C GLU A 59 -42.15 -7.12 9.20
N GLY A 60 -43.03 -7.81 9.95
CA GLY A 60 -44.43 -8.06 9.58
C GLY A 60 -44.66 -9.12 8.50
N GLU A 61 -45.80 -9.08 7.84
CA GLU A 61 -46.10 -10.00 6.73
C GLU A 61 -45.19 -9.77 5.54
N LYS A 62 -44.89 -10.88 4.79
CA LYS A 62 -43.94 -10.87 3.68
C LYS A 62 -44.48 -10.04 2.51
N THR A 63 -43.96 -8.85 2.32
CA THR A 63 -44.18 -8.01 1.13
C THR A 63 -43.43 -8.56 -0.09
N ASP A 64 -43.85 -8.16 -1.30
CA ASP A 64 -43.13 -8.58 -2.52
C ASP A 64 -41.69 -8.12 -2.55
N TYR A 65 -41.37 -6.94 -1.97
CA TYR A 65 -40.03 -6.48 -1.76
C TYR A 65 -39.22 -7.46 -0.92
N GLN A 66 -39.77 -7.93 0.19
CA GLN A 66 -39.12 -8.90 1.07
C GLN A 66 -38.94 -10.28 0.43
N LYS A 67 -39.89 -10.72 -0.39
CA LYS A 67 -39.76 -11.97 -1.17
C LYS A 67 -38.63 -11.87 -2.19
N ASN A 68 -38.52 -10.74 -2.88
CA ASN A 68 -37.43 -10.48 -3.83
C ASN A 68 -36.08 -10.39 -3.13
N PHE A 69 -36.04 -9.81 -1.92
CA PHE A 69 -34.81 -9.76 -1.11
C PHE A 69 -34.36 -11.18 -0.70
N LEU A 70 -35.29 -12.05 -0.30
CA LEU A 70 -34.94 -13.44 0.02
C LEU A 70 -34.41 -14.20 -1.21
N ALA A 71 -34.99 -13.95 -2.39
CA ALA A 71 -34.50 -14.52 -3.64
C ALA A 71 -33.07 -14.03 -3.95
N PHE A 72 -32.79 -12.73 -3.73
CA PHE A 72 -31.46 -12.14 -3.85
C PHE A 72 -30.46 -12.80 -2.90
N LEU A 73 -30.81 -12.97 -1.61
CA LEU A 73 -29.96 -13.67 -0.65
C LEU A 73 -29.66 -15.11 -1.05
N LYS A 74 -30.64 -15.81 -1.66
CA LYS A 74 -30.45 -17.17 -2.17
C LYS A 74 -29.44 -17.23 -3.31
N VAL A 75 -29.47 -16.24 -4.22
CA VAL A 75 -28.49 -16.11 -5.31
C VAL A 75 -27.10 -15.80 -4.76
N LEU A 76 -27.00 -14.92 -3.76
CA LEU A 76 -25.72 -14.62 -3.10
C LEU A 76 -25.14 -15.84 -2.39
N ASN A 77 -25.98 -16.66 -1.75
CA ASN A 77 -25.53 -17.90 -1.12
C ASN A 77 -24.90 -18.85 -2.16
N GLN A 78 -25.49 -18.99 -3.33
CA GLN A 78 -24.98 -19.85 -4.40
C GLN A 78 -23.69 -19.31 -5.03
N LYS A 79 -23.59 -17.98 -5.24
CA LYS A 79 -22.48 -17.36 -5.98
C LYS A 79 -21.30 -16.92 -5.08
N LEU A 80 -21.56 -16.53 -3.83
CA LEU A 80 -20.57 -15.92 -2.92
C LEU A 80 -20.37 -16.68 -1.61
N HIS A 81 -20.90 -17.89 -1.47
CA HIS A 81 -20.83 -18.68 -0.22
C HIS A 81 -21.31 -17.89 1.02
N LEU A 82 -22.31 -17.00 0.83
CA LEU A 82 -22.90 -16.18 1.86
C LEU A 82 -23.97 -17.01 2.61
N GLU A 83 -23.72 -17.37 3.86
CA GLU A 83 -24.66 -18.11 4.68
C GLU A 83 -25.68 -17.15 5.33
N ALA A 84 -26.88 -17.04 4.73
CA ALA A 84 -27.97 -16.24 5.25
C ALA A 84 -29.01 -17.12 5.97
N LYS A 85 -29.28 -16.84 7.25
CA LYS A 85 -30.31 -17.54 8.04
C LYS A 85 -31.25 -16.52 8.73
N PRO A 86 -32.52 -16.88 8.96
CA PRO A 86 -33.42 -16.02 9.73
C PRO A 86 -32.91 -15.84 11.17
N SER A 87 -33.13 -14.66 11.73
CA SER A 87 -32.83 -14.35 13.12
C SER A 87 -33.98 -14.83 14.02
N ASN A 88 -33.64 -15.50 15.11
CA ASN A 88 -34.59 -15.89 16.14
C ASN A 88 -34.64 -14.85 17.30
N SER A 89 -33.61 -14.06 17.50
CA SER A 89 -33.53 -13.01 18.50
C SER A 89 -32.52 -11.96 18.05
N LEU A 90 -33.03 -10.76 17.79
CA LEU A 90 -32.22 -9.64 17.29
C LEU A 90 -31.12 -9.21 18.27
N GLU A 91 -31.42 -9.19 19.54
CA GLU A 91 -30.46 -8.79 20.57
C GLU A 91 -29.30 -9.76 20.69
N LYS A 92 -29.58 -11.08 20.69
CA LYS A 92 -28.53 -12.10 20.71
C LYS A 92 -27.67 -12.07 19.46
N ASP A 93 -28.27 -11.82 18.30
CA ASP A 93 -27.51 -11.76 17.05
C ASP A 93 -26.69 -10.47 16.94
N ARG A 94 -27.15 -9.33 17.51
CA ARG A 94 -26.35 -8.11 17.64
C ARG A 94 -25.13 -8.32 18.54
N GLN A 95 -25.29 -9.02 19.66
CA GLN A 95 -24.17 -9.37 20.52
C GLN A 95 -23.16 -10.26 19.79
N ARG A 96 -23.61 -11.25 19.03
CA ARG A 96 -22.75 -12.12 18.21
C ARG A 96 -22.01 -11.34 17.10
N VAL A 97 -22.61 -10.29 16.57
CA VAL A 97 -21.93 -9.37 15.64
C VAL A 97 -20.83 -8.61 16.39
N SER A 98 -21.11 -8.08 17.59
CA SER A 98 -20.09 -7.35 18.37
C SER A 98 -18.92 -8.25 18.79
N GLU A 99 -19.16 -9.54 19.02
CA GLU A 99 -18.15 -10.55 19.32
C GLU A 99 -17.41 -11.09 18.08
N GLY A 100 -17.83 -10.69 16.86
CA GLY A 100 -17.21 -11.14 15.61
C GLY A 100 -17.65 -12.54 15.14
N ALA A 101 -18.60 -13.18 15.83
CA ALA A 101 -19.13 -14.50 15.48
C ALA A 101 -20.11 -14.46 14.28
N LEU A 102 -20.67 -13.29 13.98
CA LEU A 102 -21.48 -13.00 12.80
C LEU A 102 -20.92 -11.79 12.07
N THR A 103 -21.05 -11.80 10.72
CA THR A 103 -20.55 -10.69 9.91
C THR A 103 -21.53 -9.50 9.94
N ALA A 104 -22.83 -9.77 9.84
CA ALA A 104 -23.86 -8.73 9.89
C ALA A 104 -25.23 -9.27 10.32
N VAL A 105 -26.06 -8.34 10.79
CA VAL A 105 -27.50 -8.54 10.97
C VAL A 105 -28.24 -7.54 10.07
N LEU A 106 -29.23 -8.03 9.31
CA LEU A 106 -30.04 -7.26 8.40
C LEU A 106 -31.46 -7.17 8.90
N GLU A 107 -31.94 -5.97 9.19
CA GLU A 107 -33.35 -5.69 9.55
C GLU A 107 -34.06 -5.15 8.30
N VAL A 108 -34.94 -5.95 7.71
CA VAL A 108 -35.69 -5.58 6.50
C VAL A 108 -37.07 -5.06 6.91
N LYS A 109 -37.26 -3.75 6.77
CA LYS A 109 -38.49 -3.07 7.14
C LYS A 109 -39.53 -3.10 6.00
N LYS A 110 -40.80 -2.89 6.35
CA LYS A 110 -41.90 -2.82 5.39
C LYS A 110 -41.77 -1.66 4.39
N ASN A 111 -41.15 -0.57 4.79
CA ASN A 111 -40.94 0.65 3.98
C ASN A 111 -39.77 0.54 2.99
N GLN A 112 -39.35 -0.66 2.60
CA GLN A 112 -38.24 -0.93 1.66
C GLN A 112 -36.86 -0.45 2.19
N THR A 113 -36.72 -0.25 3.49
CA THR A 113 -35.48 0.12 4.12
C THR A 113 -34.82 -1.13 4.72
N ILE A 114 -33.53 -1.32 4.47
CA ILE A 114 -32.73 -2.37 5.08
C ILE A 114 -31.71 -1.71 6.00
N LYS A 115 -31.81 -1.99 7.31
CA LYS A 115 -30.81 -1.58 8.28
C LYS A 115 -29.76 -2.66 8.39
N VAL A 116 -28.52 -2.31 8.11
CA VAL A 116 -27.36 -3.21 8.22
C VAL A 116 -26.65 -2.90 9.53
N ILE A 117 -26.47 -3.92 10.35
CA ILE A 117 -25.74 -3.85 11.62
C ILE A 117 -24.48 -4.70 11.46
N THR A 118 -23.32 -4.06 11.51
CA THR A 118 -21.99 -4.68 11.37
C THR A 118 -21.10 -4.29 12.54
N ASN A 119 -19.94 -4.93 12.67
CA ASN A 119 -18.92 -4.55 13.62
C ASN A 119 -17.68 -3.99 12.88
N ASN A 120 -16.78 -3.37 13.62
CA ASN A 120 -15.52 -2.83 13.08
C ASN A 120 -14.36 -3.85 13.09
N ILE A 121 -14.60 -5.10 13.53
CA ILE A 121 -13.56 -6.11 13.66
C ILE A 121 -13.12 -6.62 12.27
N ASN A 122 -14.08 -6.75 11.32
CA ASN A 122 -13.85 -7.17 9.94
C ASN A 122 -14.47 -6.17 8.96
N GLN A 123 -13.89 -4.98 8.92
CA GLN A 123 -14.43 -3.86 8.13
C GLN A 123 -14.58 -4.19 6.64
N GLN A 124 -13.66 -4.96 6.04
CA GLN A 124 -13.78 -5.39 4.64
C GLN A 124 -15.04 -6.22 4.38
N ASN A 125 -15.39 -7.12 5.29
CA ASN A 125 -16.60 -7.94 5.18
C ASN A 125 -17.86 -7.10 5.42
N ALA A 126 -17.78 -6.15 6.34
CA ALA A 126 -18.84 -5.19 6.62
C ALA A 126 -19.11 -4.30 5.40
N ASP A 127 -18.07 -3.75 4.78
CA ASP A 127 -18.17 -2.90 3.59
C ASP A 127 -18.72 -3.67 2.39
N LEU A 128 -18.32 -4.93 2.23
CA LEU A 128 -18.85 -5.80 1.16
C LEU A 128 -20.34 -6.05 1.33
N ILE A 129 -20.80 -6.34 2.56
CA ILE A 129 -22.24 -6.51 2.82
C ILE A 129 -23.00 -5.21 2.61
N ASN A 130 -22.47 -4.08 3.08
CA ASN A 130 -23.06 -2.76 2.88
C ASN A 130 -23.20 -2.44 1.38
N MET A 131 -22.15 -2.72 0.58
CA MET A 131 -22.18 -2.53 -0.87
C MET A 131 -23.22 -3.41 -1.56
N LEU A 132 -23.31 -4.70 -1.19
CA LEU A 132 -24.28 -5.63 -1.76
C LEU A 132 -25.71 -5.21 -1.44
N VAL A 133 -26.00 -4.85 -0.18
CA VAL A 133 -27.32 -4.41 0.26
C VAL A 133 -27.68 -3.08 -0.39
N LYS A 134 -26.76 -2.12 -0.46
CA LYS A 134 -26.97 -0.84 -1.13
C LYS A 134 -27.32 -1.02 -2.60
N ASN A 135 -26.57 -1.84 -3.33
CA ASN A 135 -26.86 -2.17 -4.73
C ASN A 135 -28.24 -2.80 -4.91
N TYR A 136 -28.64 -3.68 -3.99
CA TYR A 136 -30.00 -4.25 -4.03
C TYR A 136 -31.06 -3.17 -3.85
N VAL A 137 -30.93 -2.29 -2.86
CA VAL A 137 -31.89 -1.21 -2.57
C VAL A 137 -31.97 -0.22 -3.74
N ASP A 138 -30.83 0.18 -4.31
CA ASP A 138 -30.77 1.12 -5.42
C ASP A 138 -31.42 0.51 -6.69
N ASN A 139 -31.17 -0.76 -6.96
CA ASN A 139 -31.82 -1.48 -8.07
C ASN A 139 -33.34 -1.64 -7.86
N ALA A 140 -33.78 -1.95 -6.63
CA ALA A 140 -35.19 -2.05 -6.29
C ALA A 140 -35.92 -0.71 -6.49
N LYS A 141 -35.34 0.39 -6.03
CA LYS A 141 -35.88 1.75 -6.25
C LYS A 141 -35.96 2.12 -7.74
N THR A 142 -34.93 1.77 -8.51
CA THR A 142 -34.90 2.01 -9.94
C THR A 142 -36.01 1.20 -10.63
N TYR A 143 -36.18 -0.06 -10.23
CA TYR A 143 -37.25 -0.90 -10.75
C TYR A 143 -38.64 -0.33 -10.45
N ASP A 144 -38.88 0.11 -9.20
CA ASP A 144 -40.17 0.71 -8.81
C ASP A 144 -40.43 2.02 -9.58
N SER A 145 -39.38 2.83 -9.80
CA SER A 145 -39.51 4.07 -10.59
C SER A 145 -39.85 3.79 -12.05
N ILE A 146 -39.24 2.77 -12.66
CA ILE A 146 -39.58 2.35 -14.04
C ILE A 146 -40.98 1.74 -14.11
N ALA A 147 -41.38 0.96 -13.11
CA ALA A 147 -42.69 0.38 -13.02
C ALA A 147 -43.81 1.43 -12.94
N ALA A 148 -43.55 2.53 -12.24
CA ALA A 148 -44.48 3.65 -12.10
C ALA A 148 -44.62 4.48 -13.40
N LEU A 149 -43.48 4.68 -14.12
CA LEU A 149 -43.45 5.53 -15.31
C LEU A 149 -43.80 4.78 -16.63
N TYR A 150 -43.43 3.51 -16.72
CA TYR A 150 -43.57 2.70 -17.96
C TYR A 150 -44.08 1.27 -17.69
N PRO A 151 -45.34 1.10 -17.24
CA PRO A 151 -45.85 -0.22 -16.83
C PRO A 151 -45.86 -1.27 -17.94
N GLN A 152 -46.01 -0.84 -19.21
CA GLN A 152 -46.03 -1.76 -20.35
C GLN A 152 -44.66 -2.35 -20.72
N GLN A 153 -43.55 -1.71 -20.30
CA GLN A 153 -42.19 -2.20 -20.57
C GLN A 153 -41.68 -3.20 -19.53
N LEU A 154 -42.40 -3.36 -18.43
CA LEU A 154 -42.03 -4.30 -17.36
C LEU A 154 -41.90 -5.76 -17.84
N ASN A 155 -42.72 -6.19 -18.81
CA ASN A 155 -42.66 -7.55 -19.33
C ASN A 155 -41.38 -7.84 -20.13
N HIS A 156 -40.79 -6.83 -20.76
CA HIS A 156 -39.52 -6.93 -21.45
C HIS A 156 -38.32 -6.94 -20.47
N ILE A 157 -38.42 -6.21 -19.36
CA ILE A 157 -37.38 -6.17 -18.30
C ILE A 157 -37.41 -7.46 -17.49
N ARG A 158 -38.60 -8.02 -17.21
CA ARG A 158 -38.75 -9.28 -16.45
C ARG A 158 -38.23 -10.52 -17.19
N LYS A 159 -38.19 -10.53 -18.52
CA LYS A 159 -37.66 -11.63 -19.35
C LYS A 159 -36.12 -11.59 -19.49
N ARG A 160 -35.49 -10.46 -19.30
CA ARG A 160 -34.06 -10.41 -19.13
C ARG A 160 -33.77 -10.79 -17.67
N SER A 161 -33.44 -12.06 -17.41
CA SER A 161 -32.66 -12.44 -16.26
C SER A 161 -31.31 -11.75 -16.42
N VAL A 162 -31.26 -10.47 -16.03
CA VAL A 162 -30.02 -9.72 -16.04
C VAL A 162 -29.18 -10.38 -14.99
N ASP A 163 -28.16 -11.03 -15.44
CA ASP A 163 -27.12 -11.56 -14.60
C ASP A 163 -26.39 -10.33 -14.01
N TYR A 164 -27.06 -9.68 -13.00
CA TYR A 164 -26.66 -8.42 -12.38
C TYR A 164 -25.33 -8.53 -11.63
N VAL A 165 -24.90 -9.75 -11.42
CA VAL A 165 -23.58 -10.06 -10.89
C VAL A 165 -22.91 -10.96 -11.90
N LYS A 166 -22.51 -10.39 -13.02
CA LYS A 166 -21.41 -10.97 -13.77
C LYS A 166 -20.20 -10.80 -12.89
N VAL A 167 -19.94 -11.79 -12.05
CA VAL A 167 -18.62 -11.98 -11.46
C VAL A 167 -17.72 -12.38 -12.63
N SER A 168 -17.41 -11.43 -13.49
CA SER A 168 -16.18 -11.48 -14.21
C SER A 168 -15.15 -11.22 -13.12
N SER A 169 -14.47 -12.28 -12.68
CA SER A 169 -13.13 -12.06 -12.22
C SER A 169 -12.46 -11.34 -13.39
N ILE A 170 -12.39 -10.00 -13.31
CA ILE A 170 -11.29 -9.34 -13.94
C ILE A 170 -10.16 -10.19 -13.43
N GLN A 171 -9.43 -10.87 -14.32
CA GLN A 171 -8.13 -11.40 -13.97
C GLN A 171 -7.32 -10.19 -13.52
N THR A 172 -7.62 -9.75 -12.31
CA THR A 172 -6.78 -8.84 -11.58
C THR A 172 -5.48 -9.59 -11.49
N SER A 173 -4.45 -8.99 -12.05
CA SER A 173 -3.07 -9.26 -11.73
C SER A 173 -3.02 -9.96 -10.39
N LYS A 174 -2.37 -11.13 -10.33
CA LYS A 174 -2.13 -11.95 -9.15
C LYS A 174 -2.20 -11.08 -7.90
N GLY A 175 -3.17 -11.31 -7.00
CA GLY A 175 -3.37 -10.48 -5.82
C GLY A 175 -2.04 -10.27 -5.11
N MET A 176 -1.82 -9.07 -4.56
CA MET A 176 -0.58 -8.71 -3.87
C MET A 176 -0.30 -9.71 -2.76
N THR A 177 0.83 -10.39 -2.82
CA THR A 177 1.29 -11.27 -1.74
C THR A 177 2.02 -10.46 -0.67
N SER A 178 2.19 -11.03 0.53
CA SER A 178 3.03 -10.42 1.57
C SER A 178 4.47 -10.18 1.09
N ALA A 179 5.00 -11.09 0.27
CA ALA A 179 6.34 -10.94 -0.29
C ALA A 179 6.42 -9.75 -1.26
N ASP A 180 5.40 -9.54 -2.10
CA ASP A 180 5.34 -8.40 -3.00
C ASP A 180 5.29 -7.09 -2.20
N TYR A 181 4.41 -7.02 -1.19
CA TYR A 181 4.28 -5.84 -0.35
C TYR A 181 5.60 -5.47 0.34
N TYR A 182 6.19 -6.44 1.07
CA TYR A 182 7.40 -6.15 1.84
C TYR A 182 8.63 -5.95 0.97
N ALA A 183 8.71 -6.59 -0.21
CA ALA A 183 9.80 -6.31 -1.14
C ALA A 183 9.75 -4.86 -1.65
N ILE A 184 8.60 -4.37 -2.08
CA ILE A 184 8.43 -3.00 -2.57
C ILE A 184 8.66 -1.99 -1.44
N SER A 185 8.05 -2.19 -0.28
CA SER A 185 8.16 -1.29 0.86
C SER A 185 9.59 -1.20 1.42
N MET A 186 10.31 -2.33 1.51
CA MET A 186 11.71 -2.35 1.94
C MET A 186 12.62 -1.73 0.90
N PHE A 187 12.36 -1.97 -0.38
CA PHE A 187 13.08 -1.34 -1.49
C PHE A 187 13.00 0.19 -1.41
N THR A 188 11.82 0.72 -1.19
CA THR A 188 11.59 2.16 -1.02
C THR A 188 12.26 2.70 0.24
N MET A 189 12.14 1.96 1.35
CA MET A 189 12.79 2.33 2.61
C MET A 189 14.32 2.42 2.46
N ILE A 190 14.95 1.44 1.81
CA ILE A 190 16.40 1.43 1.57
C ILE A 190 16.79 2.58 0.67
N THR A 191 15.98 2.86 -0.35
CA THR A 191 16.19 4.03 -1.22
C THR A 191 16.28 5.29 -0.37
N PHE A 192 15.41 5.45 0.61
CA PHE A 192 15.43 6.59 1.50
C PHE A 192 16.63 6.58 2.47
N TYR A 193 17.12 5.41 2.89
CA TYR A 193 18.36 5.28 3.67
C TYR A 193 19.61 5.75 2.93
N SER A 194 19.57 5.92 1.59
CA SER A 194 20.66 6.53 0.84
C SER A 194 20.98 7.97 1.30
N MET A 195 20.00 8.66 1.93
CA MET A 195 20.21 9.94 2.62
C MET A 195 21.32 9.84 3.67
N MET A 196 21.30 8.80 4.49
CA MET A 196 22.33 8.59 5.53
C MET A 196 23.69 8.27 4.91
N SER A 197 23.71 7.46 3.85
CA SER A 197 24.96 7.15 3.15
C SER A 197 25.60 8.39 2.53
N ALA A 198 24.79 9.23 1.87
CA ALA A 198 25.22 10.49 1.28
C ALA A 198 25.71 11.51 2.33
N MET A 199 25.01 11.59 3.46
CA MET A 199 25.44 12.41 4.60
C MET A 199 26.79 11.95 5.15
N ASN A 200 26.99 10.63 5.32
CA ASN A 200 28.23 10.06 5.83
C ASN A 200 29.42 10.32 4.90
N LEU A 201 29.24 10.43 3.58
CA LEU A 201 30.30 10.87 2.66
C LEU A 201 30.80 12.29 3.00
N VAL A 202 29.88 13.19 3.33
CA VAL A 202 30.24 14.56 3.72
C VAL A 202 30.94 14.59 5.07
N LEU A 203 30.43 13.86 6.06
CA LEU A 203 30.99 13.79 7.40
C LEU A 203 32.40 13.18 7.39
N SER A 204 32.60 12.06 6.68
CA SER A 204 33.89 11.39 6.55
C SER A 204 34.95 12.30 5.91
N ASP A 205 34.57 13.00 4.83
CA ASP A 205 35.50 13.96 4.17
C ASP A 205 35.84 15.15 5.08
N ARG A 206 34.90 15.58 5.95
CA ARG A 206 35.10 16.63 6.93
C ARG A 206 36.11 16.15 8.02
N GLN A 207 35.89 14.98 8.60
CA GLN A 207 36.74 14.40 9.63
C GLN A 207 38.17 14.20 9.15
N GLN A 208 38.33 13.72 7.91
CA GLN A 208 39.66 13.47 7.32
C GLN A 208 40.26 14.71 6.64
N ARG A 209 39.61 15.87 6.72
CA ARG A 209 40.01 17.13 6.06
C ARG A 209 40.27 17.01 4.55
N ILE A 210 39.61 16.02 3.89
CA ILE A 210 39.79 15.73 2.45
C ILE A 210 39.28 16.90 1.62
N THR A 211 38.12 17.46 1.95
CA THR A 211 37.54 18.62 1.26
C THR A 211 38.51 19.81 1.20
N ASN A 212 39.24 20.10 2.30
CA ASN A 212 40.18 21.21 2.32
C ASN A 212 41.38 20.95 1.41
N ARG A 213 41.90 19.72 1.40
CA ARG A 213 43.03 19.33 0.53
C ARG A 213 42.64 19.44 -0.96
N ILE A 214 41.44 18.97 -1.34
CA ILE A 214 40.98 19.06 -2.71
C ILE A 214 40.75 20.51 -3.13
N ARG A 215 40.24 21.38 -2.26
CA ARG A 215 40.08 22.81 -2.55
C ARG A 215 41.41 23.52 -2.85
N LEU A 216 42.50 23.10 -2.22
CA LEU A 216 43.83 23.64 -2.53
C LEU A 216 44.31 23.32 -3.94
N THR A 217 43.73 22.32 -4.62
CA THR A 217 44.03 21.99 -6.00
C THR A 217 43.20 22.82 -7.01
N GLY A 218 42.43 23.83 -6.57
CA GLY A 218 41.65 24.71 -7.43
C GLY A 218 40.26 24.12 -7.84
N VAL A 219 39.85 23.00 -7.25
CA VAL A 219 38.54 22.39 -7.55
C VAL A 219 37.42 23.21 -6.89
N SER A 220 36.41 23.60 -7.68
CA SER A 220 35.28 24.39 -7.18
C SER A 220 34.42 23.59 -6.18
N PRO A 221 33.84 24.25 -5.15
CA PRO A 221 32.97 23.60 -4.17
C PRO A 221 31.73 22.94 -4.81
N SER A 222 31.17 23.53 -5.83
CA SER A 222 30.03 22.97 -6.57
C SER A 222 30.40 21.65 -7.23
N LEU A 223 31.58 21.55 -7.84
CA LEU A 223 32.04 20.32 -8.47
C LEU A 223 32.23 19.18 -7.45
N LEU A 224 32.65 19.50 -6.23
CA LEU A 224 32.74 18.53 -5.13
C LEU A 224 31.36 18.02 -4.72
N VAL A 225 30.38 18.91 -4.59
CA VAL A 225 28.98 18.53 -4.25
C VAL A 225 28.38 17.66 -5.34
N PHE A 226 28.52 18.04 -6.63
CA PHE A 226 28.07 17.24 -7.75
C PHE A 226 28.74 15.86 -7.81
N GLY A 227 30.04 15.79 -7.55
CA GLY A 227 30.77 14.53 -7.49
C GLY A 227 30.20 13.60 -6.41
N LYS A 228 29.90 14.13 -5.22
CA LYS A 228 29.28 13.38 -4.11
C LYS A 228 27.85 12.92 -4.48
N LEU A 229 27.06 13.81 -5.06
CA LEU A 229 25.67 13.52 -5.46
C LEU A 229 25.66 12.37 -6.46
N ILE A 230 26.38 12.47 -7.57
CA ILE A 230 26.40 11.42 -8.59
C ILE A 230 27.05 10.13 -8.04
N GLY A 231 28.14 10.24 -7.26
CA GLY A 231 28.81 9.09 -6.66
C GLY A 231 27.91 8.31 -5.71
N ALA A 232 27.16 9.02 -4.85
CA ALA A 232 26.18 8.40 -3.95
C ALA A 232 25.00 7.79 -4.71
N MET A 233 24.48 8.48 -5.75
CA MET A 233 23.41 7.94 -6.59
C MET A 233 23.82 6.64 -7.29
N LEU A 234 25.02 6.59 -7.87
CA LEU A 234 25.53 5.39 -8.53
C LEU A 234 25.66 4.22 -7.55
N ALA A 235 26.24 4.47 -6.36
CA ALA A 235 26.37 3.44 -5.34
C ALA A 235 25.00 2.90 -4.88
N THR A 236 24.04 3.80 -4.65
CA THR A 236 22.66 3.44 -4.30
C THR A 236 22.00 2.65 -5.41
N THR A 237 22.17 3.05 -6.67
CA THR A 237 21.60 2.33 -7.82
C THR A 237 22.12 0.89 -7.91
N VAL A 238 23.42 0.69 -7.70
CA VAL A 238 24.00 -0.67 -7.68
C VAL A 238 23.40 -1.49 -6.54
N GLN A 239 23.26 -0.92 -5.35
CA GLN A 239 22.65 -1.59 -4.20
C GLN A 239 21.19 -1.98 -4.48
N LEU A 240 20.40 -1.07 -5.02
CA LEU A 240 18.99 -1.32 -5.37
C LEU A 240 18.86 -2.36 -6.49
N SER A 241 19.78 -2.35 -7.47
CA SER A 241 19.80 -3.36 -8.52
C SER A 241 20.04 -4.76 -7.96
N LEU A 242 20.97 -4.90 -7.00
CA LEU A 242 21.20 -6.18 -6.33
C LEU A 242 19.96 -6.68 -5.58
N LEU A 243 19.29 -5.78 -4.86
CA LEU A 243 18.06 -6.11 -4.13
C LEU A 243 16.92 -6.46 -5.10
N TYR A 244 16.76 -5.70 -6.19
CA TYR A 244 15.76 -5.97 -7.22
C TYR A 244 15.98 -7.34 -7.87
N ILE A 245 17.21 -7.66 -8.26
CA ILE A 245 17.57 -8.95 -8.85
C ILE A 245 17.24 -10.08 -7.86
N PHE A 246 17.65 -9.95 -6.61
CA PHE A 246 17.35 -10.95 -5.58
C PHE A 246 15.84 -11.15 -5.40
N THR A 247 15.08 -10.08 -5.21
CA THR A 247 13.64 -10.18 -4.97
C THR A 247 12.88 -10.71 -6.19
N ARG A 248 13.28 -10.34 -7.41
CA ARG A 248 12.66 -10.81 -8.65
C ARG A 248 12.93 -12.28 -8.91
N PHE A 249 14.19 -12.73 -8.80
CA PHE A 249 14.58 -14.08 -9.21
C PHE A 249 14.50 -15.10 -8.07
N VAL A 250 14.82 -14.73 -6.83
CA VAL A 250 14.80 -15.66 -5.69
C VAL A 250 13.42 -15.67 -5.03
N LEU A 251 12.86 -14.51 -4.70
CA LEU A 251 11.58 -14.43 -4.03
C LEU A 251 10.38 -14.40 -5.01
N ARG A 252 10.65 -14.28 -6.32
CA ARG A 252 9.63 -14.24 -7.39
C ARG A 252 8.58 -13.15 -7.18
N VAL A 253 9.01 -12.01 -6.66
CA VAL A 253 8.19 -10.82 -6.41
C VAL A 253 7.68 -10.27 -7.74
N ASN A 254 6.42 -9.87 -7.76
CA ASN A 254 5.82 -9.20 -8.92
C ASN A 254 6.19 -7.71 -8.93
N TRP A 255 7.07 -7.32 -9.85
CA TRP A 255 7.48 -5.92 -10.05
C TRP A 255 6.69 -5.22 -11.18
N GLY A 256 5.62 -5.86 -11.67
CA GLY A 256 4.82 -5.33 -12.77
C GLY A 256 5.51 -5.48 -14.13
N THR A 257 4.94 -4.83 -15.13
CA THR A 257 5.40 -4.90 -16.52
C THR A 257 6.08 -3.63 -17.02
N ASN A 258 5.86 -2.51 -16.33
CA ASN A 258 6.39 -1.20 -16.75
C ASN A 258 7.67 -0.85 -15.96
N GLU A 259 8.78 -1.47 -16.36
CA GLU A 259 10.08 -1.29 -15.68
C GLU A 259 10.63 0.13 -15.80
N TRP A 260 10.36 0.84 -16.89
CA TRP A 260 10.83 2.24 -17.08
C TRP A 260 10.21 3.19 -16.07
N MET A 261 8.92 3.03 -15.81
CA MET A 261 8.22 3.87 -14.84
C MET A 261 8.67 3.54 -13.40
N LEU A 262 8.91 2.28 -13.10
CA LEU A 262 9.50 1.85 -11.83
C LEU A 262 10.87 2.50 -11.60
N ILE A 263 11.75 2.47 -12.62
CA ILE A 263 13.07 3.11 -12.57
C ILE A 263 12.93 4.62 -12.35
N GLY A 264 12.02 5.29 -13.07
CA GLY A 264 11.78 6.72 -12.94
C GLY A 264 11.33 7.14 -11.53
N ILE A 265 10.34 6.43 -10.97
CA ILE A 265 9.83 6.67 -9.62
C ILE A 265 10.95 6.44 -8.57
N THR A 266 11.70 5.36 -8.73
CA THR A 266 12.79 5.05 -7.80
C THR A 266 13.94 6.05 -7.91
N ALA A 267 14.33 6.44 -9.11
CA ALA A 267 15.40 7.41 -9.36
C ALA A 267 15.08 8.78 -8.74
N SER A 268 13.81 9.22 -8.79
CA SER A 268 13.39 10.48 -8.16
C SER A 268 13.57 10.43 -6.64
N LEU A 269 13.23 9.31 -5.99
CA LEU A 269 13.45 9.14 -4.55
C LEU A 269 14.94 9.06 -4.21
N VAL A 270 15.75 8.37 -5.02
CA VAL A 270 17.22 8.32 -4.85
C VAL A 270 17.78 9.74 -4.90
N TYR A 271 17.40 10.51 -5.92
CA TYR A 271 17.86 11.90 -6.06
C TYR A 271 17.48 12.74 -4.83
N LEU A 272 16.20 12.72 -4.43
CA LEU A 272 15.70 13.45 -3.28
C LEU A 272 16.46 13.08 -2.00
N SER A 273 16.58 11.78 -1.73
CA SER A 273 17.23 11.27 -0.51
C SER A 273 18.71 11.66 -0.45
N VAL A 274 19.44 11.47 -1.55
CA VAL A 274 20.86 11.82 -1.64
C VAL A 274 21.05 13.33 -1.51
N ALA A 275 20.24 14.15 -2.18
CA ALA A 275 20.32 15.60 -2.10
C ALA A 275 20.07 16.11 -0.67
N ILE A 276 19.06 15.61 0.01
CA ILE A 276 18.79 15.92 1.44
C ILE A 276 19.98 15.50 2.30
N GLY A 277 20.51 14.29 2.11
CA GLY A 277 21.65 13.79 2.89
C GLY A 277 22.88 14.66 2.75
N ILE A 278 23.25 15.05 1.54
CA ILE A 278 24.38 15.96 1.28
C ILE A 278 24.09 17.34 1.88
N GLY A 279 22.89 17.88 1.66
CA GLY A 279 22.47 19.18 2.18
C GLY A 279 22.59 19.25 3.72
N LEU A 280 22.06 18.25 4.43
CA LEU A 280 22.18 18.14 5.89
C LEU A 280 23.63 17.99 6.32
N GLY A 281 24.41 17.15 5.65
CA GLY A 281 25.83 16.96 5.94
C GLY A 281 26.67 18.24 5.79
N ILE A 282 26.33 19.11 4.83
CA ILE A 282 27.02 20.41 4.64
C ILE A 282 26.55 21.43 5.66
N SER A 283 25.22 21.52 5.90
CA SER A 283 24.62 22.59 6.69
C SER A 283 24.84 22.45 8.20
N ILE A 284 24.80 21.21 8.72
CA ILE A 284 24.87 20.97 10.15
C ILE A 284 26.32 20.58 10.56
N LYS A 285 26.83 21.29 11.53
CA LYS A 285 28.21 21.07 12.01
C LYS A 285 28.32 19.96 13.08
N ASN A 286 27.27 19.77 13.87
CA ASN A 286 27.24 18.78 14.93
C ASN A 286 26.99 17.37 14.36
N GLU A 287 28.04 16.58 14.23
CA GLU A 287 28.03 15.24 13.65
C GLU A 287 27.22 14.24 14.49
N ALA A 288 27.35 14.35 15.82
CA ALA A 288 26.61 13.48 16.75
C ALA A 288 25.09 13.72 16.60
N PHE A 289 24.67 14.99 16.53
CA PHE A 289 23.26 15.34 16.29
C PHE A 289 22.75 14.80 14.96
N LEU A 290 23.52 14.95 13.88
CA LEU A 290 23.14 14.44 12.56
C LEU A 290 22.93 12.93 12.57
N THR A 291 23.86 12.20 13.19
CA THR A 291 23.78 10.74 13.27
C THR A 291 22.56 10.29 14.06
N VAL A 292 22.31 10.87 15.22
CA VAL A 292 21.15 10.54 16.06
C VAL A 292 19.84 10.93 15.34
N ALA A 293 19.77 12.14 14.79
CA ALA A 293 18.58 12.61 14.07
C ALA A 293 18.25 11.72 12.87
N SER A 294 19.24 11.34 12.07
CA SER A 294 19.00 10.47 10.90
C SER A 294 18.55 9.06 11.32
N ASN A 295 19.15 8.49 12.34
CA ASN A 295 18.77 7.17 12.87
C ASN A 295 17.35 7.16 13.50
N THR A 296 16.83 8.33 13.86
CA THR A 296 15.48 8.47 14.42
C THR A 296 14.44 8.82 13.34
N ILE A 297 14.76 9.80 12.49
CA ILE A 297 13.83 10.34 11.50
C ILE A 297 13.53 9.32 10.38
N ILE A 298 14.56 8.59 9.90
CA ILE A 298 14.36 7.63 8.80
C ILE A 298 13.39 6.51 9.18
N PRO A 299 13.53 5.81 10.34
CA PRO A 299 12.54 4.82 10.77
C PRO A 299 11.13 5.40 10.99
N ILE A 300 11.02 6.63 11.47
CA ILE A 300 9.71 7.30 11.62
C ILE A 300 9.05 7.48 10.24
N PHE A 301 9.78 8.00 9.26
CA PHE A 301 9.25 8.12 7.89
C PHE A 301 8.96 6.75 7.26
N ALA A 302 9.74 5.72 7.55
CA ALA A 302 9.49 4.36 7.09
C ALA A 302 8.21 3.79 7.70
N PHE A 303 7.96 4.02 9.00
CA PHE A 303 6.72 3.63 9.66
C PHE A 303 5.51 4.38 9.07
N LEU A 304 5.60 5.70 8.96
CA LEU A 304 4.56 6.53 8.34
C LEU A 304 4.37 6.22 6.84
N GLY A 305 5.39 5.71 6.18
CA GLY A 305 5.34 5.23 4.81
C GLY A 305 4.75 3.84 4.63
N GLY A 306 4.36 3.17 5.72
CA GLY A 306 3.80 1.81 5.69
C GLY A 306 4.83 0.72 5.43
N SER A 307 6.15 0.99 5.61
CA SER A 307 7.17 0.00 5.29
C SER A 307 7.20 -1.18 6.25
N TYR A 308 6.83 -0.99 7.51
CA TYR A 308 6.80 -2.07 8.51
C TYR A 308 5.42 -2.74 8.62
N VAL A 309 4.35 -1.94 8.54
CA VAL A 309 2.98 -2.41 8.69
C VAL A 309 2.11 -1.68 7.66
N PRO A 310 1.25 -2.39 6.90
CA PRO A 310 0.34 -1.74 5.97
C PRO A 310 -0.52 -0.69 6.66
N LEU A 311 -0.54 0.55 6.13
CA LEU A 311 -1.31 1.64 6.74
C LEU A 311 -2.81 1.34 6.79
N THR A 312 -3.31 0.52 5.88
CA THR A 312 -4.70 0.06 5.85
C THR A 312 -5.11 -0.76 7.07
N THR A 313 -4.14 -1.37 7.78
CA THR A 313 -4.41 -2.12 9.01
C THR A 313 -4.44 -1.23 10.26
N LEU A 314 -3.88 -0.01 10.15
CA LEU A 314 -3.82 0.96 11.24
C LEU A 314 -5.02 1.91 11.14
N HIS A 315 -6.17 1.51 11.64
CA HIS A 315 -7.45 2.25 11.58
C HIS A 315 -7.45 3.62 12.32
N SER A 316 -6.35 4.37 12.24
CA SER A 316 -6.16 5.65 12.92
C SER A 316 -6.17 6.80 11.91
N SER A 317 -7.14 7.71 12.04
CA SER A 317 -7.22 8.93 11.22
C SER A 317 -5.98 9.82 11.37
N ILE A 318 -5.39 9.87 12.56
CA ILE A 318 -4.19 10.68 12.86
C ILE A 318 -2.98 10.13 12.09
N ILE A 319 -2.77 8.81 12.12
CA ILE A 319 -1.64 8.17 11.41
C ILE A 319 -1.81 8.39 9.90
N ASN A 320 -3.01 8.27 9.37
CA ASN A 320 -3.28 8.50 7.94
C ASN A 320 -3.00 9.95 7.51
N GLN A 321 -3.26 10.93 8.36
CA GLN A 321 -2.91 12.34 8.08
C GLN A 321 -1.40 12.57 8.14
N LEU A 322 -0.74 12.07 9.20
CA LEU A 322 0.71 12.20 9.37
C LEU A 322 1.50 11.44 8.29
N SER A 323 0.97 10.33 7.80
CA SER A 323 1.61 9.54 6.75
C SER A 323 1.83 10.33 5.45
N ASN A 324 0.99 11.34 5.18
CA ASN A 324 1.13 12.20 3.99
C ASN A 324 2.40 13.07 4.02
N ILE A 325 3.07 13.20 5.16
CA ILE A 325 4.35 13.91 5.26
C ILE A 325 5.52 13.02 4.79
N SER A 326 5.32 11.70 4.75
CA SER A 326 6.38 10.76 4.42
C SER A 326 6.60 10.63 2.91
N PRO A 327 7.80 10.96 2.38
CA PRO A 327 8.13 10.70 0.97
C PRO A 327 8.07 9.22 0.61
N ILE A 328 8.36 8.35 1.59
CA ILE A 328 8.31 6.89 1.43
C ILE A 328 6.88 6.45 1.11
N LYS A 329 5.85 7.03 1.75
CA LYS A 329 4.47 6.74 1.43
C LYS A 329 4.13 7.05 -0.02
N TRP A 330 4.51 8.23 -0.49
CA TRP A 330 4.19 8.66 -1.86
C TRP A 330 4.77 7.72 -2.90
N VAL A 331 6.00 7.28 -2.68
CA VAL A 331 6.67 6.34 -3.59
C VAL A 331 6.06 4.94 -3.47
N ASN A 332 5.77 4.46 -2.25
CA ASN A 332 5.10 3.18 -2.03
C ASN A 332 3.73 3.16 -2.73
N ASP A 333 2.89 4.17 -2.51
CA ASP A 333 1.57 4.26 -3.14
C ASP A 333 1.67 4.31 -4.67
N SER A 334 2.66 5.04 -5.22
CA SER A 334 2.90 5.11 -6.66
C SER A 334 3.35 3.77 -7.24
N LEU A 335 4.25 3.05 -6.55
CA LEU A 335 4.71 1.73 -6.98
C LEU A 335 3.60 0.67 -6.85
N PHE A 336 2.84 0.68 -5.77
CA PHE A 336 1.70 -0.23 -5.62
C PHE A 336 0.63 0.02 -6.68
N TYR A 337 0.33 1.29 -6.98
CA TYR A 337 -0.58 1.64 -8.06
C TYR A 337 -0.07 1.16 -9.42
N LEU A 338 1.21 1.38 -9.71
CA LEU A 338 1.85 0.97 -10.97
C LEU A 338 1.77 -0.54 -11.19
N ILE A 339 1.98 -1.32 -10.11
CA ILE A 339 2.15 -2.77 -10.20
C ILE A 339 0.81 -3.50 -10.06
N PHE A 340 -0.06 -3.05 -9.15
CA PHE A 340 -1.30 -3.74 -8.78
C PHE A 340 -2.56 -2.97 -9.18
N GLY A 341 -2.47 -1.67 -9.48
CA GLY A 341 -3.63 -0.81 -9.78
C GLY A 341 -4.57 -0.61 -8.59
N GLY A 342 -5.77 -0.12 -8.85
CA GLY A 342 -6.90 -0.16 -7.91
C GLY A 342 -6.90 0.89 -6.81
N GLN A 343 -6.74 0.51 -5.56
CA GLN A 343 -7.00 1.34 -4.38
C GLN A 343 -5.92 2.40 -4.04
N TYR A 344 -4.79 2.37 -4.72
CA TYR A 344 -3.69 3.29 -4.45
C TYR A 344 -3.85 4.55 -5.31
N ASN A 345 -3.78 5.70 -4.67
CA ASN A 345 -3.81 6.98 -5.37
C ASN A 345 -2.41 7.30 -5.91
N PRO A 346 -2.22 7.45 -7.22
CA PRO A 346 -0.95 7.91 -7.74
C PRO A 346 -0.80 9.37 -7.33
N ILE A 347 -0.02 9.63 -6.30
CA ILE A 347 0.42 11.00 -6.04
C ILE A 347 1.34 11.35 -7.21
N PRO A 348 1.12 12.46 -7.92
CA PRO A 348 1.93 12.79 -9.06
C PRO A 348 3.39 12.86 -8.63
N VAL A 349 4.21 12.00 -9.22
CA VAL A 349 5.68 11.96 -9.02
C VAL A 349 6.30 13.35 -9.30
N THR A 350 5.59 14.18 -10.03
CA THR A 350 5.90 15.60 -10.28
C THR A 350 6.00 16.45 -9.00
N LEU A 351 5.45 16.03 -7.88
CA LEU A 351 5.63 16.72 -6.58
C LEU A 351 6.93 16.31 -5.86
N ILE A 352 7.63 15.29 -6.35
CA ILE A 352 8.88 14.78 -5.75
C ILE A 352 10.11 15.41 -6.46
N VAL A 353 9.94 15.93 -7.66
CA VAL A 353 10.94 16.62 -8.47
C VAL A 353 10.79 18.12 -8.34
#